data_c11b42472ab502816ea523b0afbf8f88
#
_entry.id   c11b42472ab502816ea523b0afbf8f88
#
_cell.length_a   1.000
_cell.length_b   1.000
_cell.length_c   1.000
_cell.angle_alpha   90.00
_cell.angle_beta   90.00
_cell.angle_gamma   90.00
#
_symmetry.space_group_name_H-M   'P 1'
#
loop_
_entity.id
_entity.type
_entity.pdbx_description
1 polymer ?
#
loop_
_entity_poly.entity_id
_entity_poly.type
_entity_poly.pdbx_seq_one_letter_code
_entity_poly.pdbx_strand_id
1 'polypeptide(L)'
;MTERKIQSGPLTVTATLDEKGRLIAVAIPEKIPAGLEAPHLAELLRVLGKYELAYTATGPFIHKVWDRLRKIPWGQALTYGELAAELGNPRGSRAVGQACGKNPLLLIVPCHRVVADAGLGGFALGLEWKAALLALETERL
;
A
#
# COMPACT_ATOMS: atom_id res chain seq x y z
N MET A 1 -17.75 4.26 12.94
CA MET A 1 -16.94 3.65 11.86
C MET A 1 -17.70 2.50 11.25
N THR A 2 -17.53 2.30 9.97
CA THR A 2 -18.23 1.27 9.22
C THR A 2 -17.21 0.39 8.48
N GLU A 3 -17.39 -0.91 8.55
CA GLU A 3 -16.56 -1.83 7.77
C GLU A 3 -17.35 -2.34 6.57
N ARG A 4 -16.68 -2.48 5.44
CA ARG A 4 -17.22 -3.07 4.22
C ARG A 4 -16.28 -4.11 3.68
N LYS A 5 -16.85 -5.25 3.28
CA LYS A 5 -16.09 -6.26 2.55
C LYS A 5 -16.16 -5.94 1.06
N ILE A 6 -15.00 -5.91 0.43
CA ILE A 6 -14.88 -5.67 -1.01
C ILE A 6 -14.15 -6.86 -1.60
N GLN A 7 -14.77 -7.50 -2.57
CA GLN A 7 -14.23 -8.72 -3.19
C GLN A 7 -13.88 -8.47 -4.65
N SER A 8 -12.71 -8.98 -5.06
CA SER A 8 -12.32 -9.04 -6.45
C SER A 8 -11.67 -10.40 -6.71
N GLY A 9 -12.32 -11.25 -7.50
CA GLY A 9 -11.89 -12.63 -7.67
C GLY A 9 -11.81 -13.35 -6.33
N PRO A 10 -10.71 -14.04 -6.04
CA PRO A 10 -10.54 -14.76 -4.77
C PRO A 10 -10.17 -13.86 -3.59
N LEU A 11 -9.90 -12.57 -3.82
CA LEU A 11 -9.45 -11.66 -2.77
C LEU A 11 -10.61 -10.88 -2.19
N THR A 12 -10.78 -10.95 -0.87
CA THR A 12 -11.72 -10.12 -0.12
C THR A 12 -10.91 -9.26 0.84
N VAL A 13 -11.09 -7.95 0.77
CA VAL A 13 -10.49 -7.01 1.70
C VAL A 13 -11.56 -6.39 2.59
N THR A 14 -11.14 -5.89 3.73
CA THR A 14 -12.03 -5.14 4.63
C THR A 14 -11.65 -3.67 4.58
N ALA A 15 -12.55 -2.85 4.07
CA ALA A 15 -12.40 -1.40 4.04
C ALA A 15 -13.09 -0.81 5.27
N THR A 16 -12.37 0.01 6.02
CA THR A 16 -12.93 0.72 7.17
C THR A 16 -13.12 2.18 6.79
N LEU A 17 -14.34 2.68 6.99
CA LEU A 17 -14.72 4.06 6.69
C LEU A 17 -14.97 4.83 7.98
N ASP A 18 -14.64 6.11 7.97
CA ASP A 18 -14.96 7.01 9.07
C ASP A 18 -16.43 7.48 8.99
N GLU A 19 -16.84 8.35 9.90
CA GLU A 19 -18.22 8.87 9.96
C GLU A 19 -18.62 9.66 8.72
N LYS A 20 -17.63 10.18 7.98
CA LYS A 20 -17.88 10.95 6.74
C LYS A 20 -17.79 10.06 5.49
N GLY A 21 -17.63 8.75 5.66
CA GLY A 21 -17.52 7.82 4.54
C GLY A 21 -16.14 7.80 3.87
N ARG A 22 -15.12 8.37 4.52
CA ARG A 22 -13.75 8.36 4.00
C ARG A 22 -13.04 7.08 4.39
N LEU A 23 -12.22 6.56 3.51
CA LEU A 23 -11.46 5.33 3.75
C LEU A 23 -10.29 5.61 4.68
N ILE A 24 -10.23 4.90 5.81
CA ILE A 24 -9.19 5.09 6.82
C ILE A 24 -8.31 3.86 7.01
N ALA A 25 -8.75 2.70 6.56
CA ALA A 25 -7.97 1.47 6.66
C ALA A 25 -8.44 0.45 5.61
N VAL A 26 -7.51 -0.36 5.15
CA VAL A 26 -7.78 -1.52 4.30
C VAL A 26 -7.02 -2.70 4.91
N ALA A 27 -7.74 -3.74 5.27
CA ALA A 27 -7.15 -4.98 5.76
C ALA A 27 -7.25 -6.07 4.70
N ILE A 28 -6.16 -6.80 4.51
CA ILE A 28 -6.11 -7.94 3.59
C ILE A 28 -5.92 -9.22 4.40
N PRO A 29 -6.34 -10.39 3.86
CA PRO A 29 -6.21 -11.64 4.61
C PRO A 29 -4.74 -12.00 4.85
N GLU A 30 -4.49 -12.72 5.93
CA GLU A 30 -3.12 -13.16 6.28
C GLU A 30 -2.51 -14.02 5.18
N LYS A 31 -3.31 -14.92 4.61
CA LYS A 31 -2.85 -15.81 3.53
C LYS A 31 -3.26 -15.26 2.18
N ILE A 32 -2.35 -15.40 1.23
CA ILE A 32 -2.61 -15.04 -0.16
C ILE A 32 -3.60 -16.07 -0.72
N PRO A 33 -4.78 -15.65 -1.22
CA PRO A 33 -5.74 -16.58 -1.76
C PRO A 33 -5.25 -17.21 -3.05
N ALA A 34 -5.52 -18.50 -3.22
CA ALA A 34 -5.20 -19.20 -4.46
C ALA A 34 -5.97 -18.59 -5.63
N GLY A 35 -5.31 -18.50 -6.78
CA GLY A 35 -5.94 -17.97 -8.00
C GLY A 35 -5.98 -16.46 -8.11
N LEU A 36 -5.28 -15.74 -7.23
CA LEU A 36 -5.18 -14.29 -7.32
C LEU A 36 -4.35 -13.90 -8.55
N GLU A 37 -4.94 -13.06 -9.40
CA GLU A 37 -4.32 -12.61 -10.64
C GLU A 37 -4.31 -11.08 -10.72
N ALA A 38 -3.46 -10.54 -11.60
CA ALA A 38 -3.30 -9.09 -11.74
C ALA A 38 -4.62 -8.34 -12.01
N PRO A 39 -5.54 -8.82 -12.88
CA PRO A 39 -6.81 -8.14 -13.07
C PRO A 39 -7.66 -8.02 -11.80
N HIS A 40 -7.59 -9.02 -10.90
CA HIS A 40 -8.31 -8.95 -9.63
C HIS A 40 -7.80 -7.80 -8.76
N LEU A 41 -6.47 -7.67 -8.68
CA LEU A 41 -5.85 -6.60 -7.90
C LEU A 41 -6.15 -5.23 -8.51
N ALA A 42 -6.05 -5.11 -9.84
CA ALA A 42 -6.33 -3.85 -10.53
C ALA A 42 -7.78 -3.39 -10.33
N GLU A 43 -8.73 -4.30 -10.41
CA GLU A 43 -10.14 -4.00 -10.16
C GLU A 43 -10.38 -3.53 -8.73
N LEU A 44 -9.75 -4.20 -7.78
CA LEU A 44 -9.84 -3.83 -6.37
C LEU A 44 -9.30 -2.42 -6.13
N LEU A 45 -8.14 -2.09 -6.71
CA LEU A 45 -7.56 -0.75 -6.60
C LEU A 45 -8.46 0.30 -7.23
N ARG A 46 -9.13 -0.02 -8.34
CA ARG A 46 -10.09 0.87 -8.99
C ARG A 46 -11.28 1.16 -8.06
N VAL A 47 -11.80 0.16 -7.40
CA VAL A 47 -12.92 0.32 -6.46
C VAL A 47 -12.48 1.14 -5.25
N LEU A 48 -11.34 0.79 -4.64
CA LEU A 48 -10.80 1.52 -3.49
C LEU A 48 -10.48 2.98 -3.84
N GLY A 49 -10.05 3.23 -5.06
CA GLY A 49 -9.71 4.57 -5.54
C GLY A 49 -10.89 5.53 -5.65
N LYS A 50 -12.12 5.03 -5.55
CA LYS A 50 -13.33 5.87 -5.55
C LYS A 50 -13.58 6.55 -4.22
N TYR A 51 -12.97 6.07 -3.15
CA TYR A 51 -13.13 6.65 -1.82
C TYR A 51 -12.17 7.81 -1.62
N GLU A 52 -12.62 8.84 -0.90
CA GLU A 52 -11.72 9.83 -0.34
C GLU A 52 -10.95 9.16 0.80
N LEU A 53 -9.64 9.41 0.87
CA LEU A 53 -8.80 8.84 1.92
C LEU A 53 -8.68 9.83 3.09
N ALA A 54 -8.64 9.30 4.31
CA ALA A 54 -8.31 10.08 5.50
C ALA A 54 -7.21 9.37 6.27
N TYR A 55 -6.17 10.11 6.62
CA TYR A 55 -5.05 9.58 7.39
C TYR A 55 -5.36 9.68 8.88
N THR A 56 -5.24 8.57 9.59
CA THR A 56 -5.49 8.53 11.03
C THR A 56 -4.23 8.71 11.86
N ALA A 57 -3.05 8.45 11.28
CA ALA A 57 -1.79 8.71 11.96
C ALA A 57 -1.44 10.19 11.90
N THR A 58 -0.77 10.69 12.94
CA THR A 58 -0.34 12.07 13.02
C THR A 58 1.13 12.21 12.65
N GLY A 59 1.49 13.38 12.13
CA GLY A 59 2.86 13.75 11.81
C GLY A 59 3.02 14.14 10.34
N PRO A 60 3.61 15.30 10.09
CA PRO A 60 3.75 15.80 8.71
C PRO A 60 4.65 14.93 7.85
N PHE A 61 5.68 14.29 8.42
CA PHE A 61 6.58 13.43 7.65
C PHE A 61 5.87 12.17 7.17
N ILE A 62 5.07 11.55 8.04
CA ILE A 62 4.28 10.36 7.68
C ILE A 62 3.34 10.68 6.52
N HIS A 63 2.66 11.81 6.58
CA HIS A 63 1.75 12.25 5.52
C HIS A 63 2.50 12.49 4.21
N LYS A 64 3.69 13.09 4.25
CA LYS A 64 4.52 13.27 3.06
C LYS A 64 4.91 11.94 2.43
N VAL A 65 5.28 10.96 3.25
CA VAL A 65 5.62 9.62 2.76
C VAL A 65 4.41 9.00 2.08
N TRP A 66 3.27 8.97 2.75
CA TRP A 66 2.06 8.36 2.20
C TRP A 66 1.57 9.06 0.94
N ASP A 67 1.61 10.39 0.89
CA ASP A 67 1.25 11.14 -0.30
C ASP A 67 2.16 10.78 -1.48
N ARG A 68 3.46 10.63 -1.23
CA ARG A 68 4.40 10.24 -2.29
C ARG A 68 4.20 8.80 -2.73
N LEU A 69 3.89 7.87 -1.81
CA LEU A 69 3.59 6.48 -2.14
C LEU A 69 2.44 6.39 -3.13
N ARG A 70 1.40 7.18 -2.92
CA ARG A 70 0.22 7.19 -3.78
C ARG A 70 0.52 7.56 -5.23
N LYS A 71 1.65 8.18 -5.49
CA LYS A 71 2.08 8.60 -6.83
C LYS A 71 2.98 7.58 -7.51
N ILE A 72 3.37 6.51 -6.82
CA ILE A 72 4.14 5.43 -7.45
C ILE A 72 3.17 4.59 -8.28
N PRO A 73 3.33 4.56 -9.61
CA PRO A 73 2.37 3.85 -10.44
C PRO A 73 2.53 2.33 -10.36
N TRP A 74 1.50 1.65 -10.80
CA TRP A 74 1.51 0.20 -10.99
C TRP A 74 2.73 -0.23 -11.78
N GLY A 75 3.41 -1.28 -11.32
CA GLY A 75 4.57 -1.83 -12.00
C GLY A 75 5.88 -1.10 -11.74
N GLN A 76 5.87 -0.06 -10.90
CA GLN A 76 7.09 0.67 -10.54
C GLN A 76 7.38 0.53 -9.05
N ALA A 77 8.65 0.70 -8.70
CA ALA A 77 9.11 0.65 -7.32
C ALA A 77 10.20 1.70 -7.12
N LEU A 78 10.27 2.22 -5.88
CA LEU A 78 11.35 3.09 -5.41
C LEU A 78 12.07 2.40 -4.27
N THR A 79 13.35 2.72 -4.09
CA THR A 79 14.04 2.28 -2.88
C THR A 79 13.71 3.22 -1.72
N TYR A 80 13.88 2.75 -0.50
CA TYR A 80 13.72 3.60 0.69
C TYR A 80 14.64 4.83 0.62
N GLY A 81 15.87 4.65 0.11
CA GLY A 81 16.82 5.75 -0.04
C GLY A 81 16.39 6.78 -1.08
N GLU A 82 15.90 6.31 -2.23
CA GLU A 82 15.40 7.22 -3.26
C GLU A 82 14.22 8.06 -2.76
N LEU A 83 13.28 7.41 -2.07
CA LEU A 83 12.14 8.12 -1.52
C LEU A 83 12.56 9.12 -0.44
N ALA A 84 13.48 8.72 0.45
CA ALA A 84 14.02 9.61 1.48
C ALA A 84 14.68 10.84 0.86
N ALA A 85 15.49 10.65 -0.19
CA ALA A 85 16.15 11.74 -0.90
C ALA A 85 15.16 12.72 -1.52
N GLU A 86 14.10 12.19 -2.17
CA GLU A 86 13.05 13.02 -2.75
C GLU A 86 12.34 13.88 -1.70
N LEU A 87 12.21 13.36 -0.48
CA LEU A 87 11.55 14.09 0.61
C LEU A 87 12.48 15.03 1.37
N GLY A 88 13.70 15.23 0.85
CA GLY A 88 14.66 16.15 1.42
C GLY A 88 15.44 15.60 2.60
N ASN A 89 15.40 14.30 2.83
CA ASN A 89 16.11 13.64 3.93
C ASN A 89 16.86 12.40 3.41
N PRO A 90 18.03 12.60 2.74
CA PRO A 90 18.74 11.48 2.10
C PRO A 90 19.25 10.41 3.08
N ARG A 91 19.29 10.72 4.38
CA ARG A 91 19.64 9.74 5.43
C ARG A 91 18.42 9.13 6.09
N GLY A 92 17.24 9.41 5.58
CA GLY A 92 15.96 9.09 6.18
C GLY A 92 15.36 7.74 5.80
N SER A 93 16.11 6.80 5.23
CA SER A 93 15.58 5.49 4.81
C SER A 93 14.85 4.77 5.93
N ARG A 94 15.39 4.79 7.14
CA ARG A 94 14.75 4.15 8.30
C ARG A 94 13.43 4.82 8.65
N ALA A 95 13.39 6.16 8.62
CA ALA A 95 12.16 6.91 8.89
C ALA A 95 11.08 6.63 7.84
N VAL A 96 11.48 6.52 6.57
CA VAL A 96 10.57 6.11 5.49
C VAL A 96 10.03 4.71 5.75
N GLY A 97 10.89 3.77 6.11
CA GLY A 97 10.49 2.42 6.45
C GLY A 97 9.49 2.37 7.62
N GLN A 98 9.71 3.18 8.65
CA GLN A 98 8.80 3.28 9.78
C GLN A 98 7.46 3.86 9.36
N ALA A 99 7.44 4.88 8.51
CA ALA A 99 6.21 5.45 7.98
C ALA A 99 5.43 4.43 7.14
N CYS A 100 6.12 3.64 6.33
CA CYS A 100 5.51 2.54 5.58
C CYS A 100 4.89 1.51 6.53
N GLY A 101 5.58 1.17 7.62
CA GLY A 101 5.08 0.21 8.61
C GLY A 101 3.84 0.67 9.38
N LYS A 102 3.57 1.97 9.39
CA LYS A 102 2.39 2.54 10.05
C LYS A 102 1.20 2.72 9.12
N ASN A 103 1.34 2.38 7.84
CA ASN A 103 0.29 2.55 6.85
C ASN A 103 -0.89 1.60 7.08
N PRO A 104 -2.08 2.11 7.44
CA PRO A 104 -3.27 1.27 7.57
C PRO A 104 -4.04 1.10 6.26
N LEU A 105 -3.70 1.88 5.24
CA LEU A 105 -4.39 1.93 3.95
C LEU A 105 -3.68 1.02 2.94
N LEU A 106 -3.59 -0.26 3.27
CA LEU A 106 -2.87 -1.23 2.44
C LEU A 106 -3.42 -1.24 1.00
N LEU A 107 -2.56 -1.49 0.06
CA LEU A 107 -2.83 -1.51 -1.38
C LEU A 107 -3.07 -0.13 -1.97
N ILE A 108 -3.99 0.67 -1.43
CA ILE A 108 -4.33 1.98 -2.03
C ILE A 108 -3.25 3.04 -1.73
N VAL A 109 -2.58 2.94 -0.57
CA VAL A 109 -1.32 3.63 -0.32
C VAL A 109 -0.26 2.56 -0.46
N PRO A 110 0.40 2.46 -1.63
CA PRO A 110 1.14 1.25 -2.01
C PRO A 110 2.54 1.16 -1.39
N CYS A 111 2.60 0.97 -0.08
CA CYS A 111 3.88 0.81 0.62
C CYS A 111 4.66 -0.43 0.17
N HIS A 112 4.00 -1.39 -0.48
CA HIS A 112 4.68 -2.53 -1.09
C HIS A 112 5.57 -2.15 -2.29
N ARG A 113 5.39 -0.95 -2.85
CA ARG A 113 6.21 -0.44 -3.98
C ARG A 113 7.48 0.26 -3.51
N VAL A 114 7.80 0.18 -2.23
CA VAL A 114 9.08 0.68 -1.71
C VAL A 114 9.90 -0.53 -1.26
N VAL A 115 11.12 -0.62 -1.77
CA VAL A 115 12.00 -1.78 -1.59
C VAL A 115 13.36 -1.35 -1.05
N ALA A 116 14.13 -2.31 -0.52
CA ALA A 116 15.52 -2.08 -0.15
C ALA A 116 16.40 -2.11 -1.39
N ASP A 117 17.62 -1.55 -1.30
CA ASP A 117 18.58 -1.54 -2.41
C ASP A 117 18.93 -2.96 -2.88
N ALA A 118 18.96 -3.93 -1.96
CA ALA A 118 19.36 -5.30 -2.24
C ALA A 118 18.30 -6.29 -1.76
N GLY A 119 17.02 -6.05 -2.06
CA GLY A 119 15.96 -6.98 -1.69
C GLY A 119 14.61 -6.31 -1.53
N LEU A 120 13.65 -7.04 -0.95
CA LEU A 120 12.28 -6.56 -0.83
C LEU A 120 12.10 -5.49 0.27
N GLY A 121 12.93 -5.52 1.31
CA GLY A 121 12.67 -4.74 2.52
C GLY A 121 11.55 -5.35 3.34
N GLY A 122 10.96 -4.56 4.24
CA GLY A 122 9.90 -5.02 5.11
C GLY A 122 8.50 -4.87 4.54
N PHE A 123 7.55 -5.57 5.12
CA PHE A 123 6.12 -5.39 4.88
C PHE A 123 5.34 -5.93 6.09
N ALA A 124 4.32 -5.18 6.54
CA ALA A 124 3.57 -5.53 7.76
C ALA A 124 2.94 -6.91 7.72
N LEU A 125 2.48 -7.36 6.55
CA LEU A 125 1.84 -8.66 6.36
C LEU A 125 2.81 -9.76 5.93
N GLY A 126 4.12 -9.46 5.92
CA GLY A 126 5.14 -10.42 5.54
C GLY A 126 5.58 -10.33 4.10
N LEU A 127 6.76 -10.88 3.84
CA LEU A 127 7.43 -10.77 2.55
C LEU A 127 6.72 -11.56 1.44
N GLU A 128 5.98 -12.61 1.79
CA GLU A 128 5.22 -13.38 0.79
C GLU A 128 4.19 -12.50 0.07
N TRP A 129 3.43 -11.71 0.84
CA TRP A 129 2.48 -10.76 0.27
C TRP A 129 3.18 -9.69 -0.56
N LYS A 130 4.28 -9.14 -0.06
CA LYS A 130 5.02 -8.10 -0.79
C LYS A 130 5.54 -8.64 -2.12
N ALA A 131 6.16 -9.81 -2.11
CA ALA A 131 6.65 -10.46 -3.32
C ALA A 131 5.52 -10.75 -4.31
N ALA A 132 4.38 -11.24 -3.80
CA ALA A 132 3.22 -11.54 -4.65
C ALA A 132 2.64 -10.29 -5.30
N LEU A 133 2.49 -9.20 -4.53
CA LEU A 133 1.96 -7.93 -5.06
C LEU A 133 2.88 -7.38 -6.14
N LEU A 134 4.19 -7.35 -5.89
CA LEU A 134 5.15 -6.85 -6.88
C LEU A 134 5.16 -7.72 -8.15
N ALA A 135 5.07 -9.05 -7.99
CA ALA A 135 5.01 -9.96 -9.13
C ALA A 135 3.74 -9.75 -9.96
N LEU A 136 2.59 -9.59 -9.33
CA LEU A 136 1.34 -9.32 -10.02
C LEU A 136 1.41 -8.00 -10.79
N GLU A 137 2.08 -6.99 -10.23
CA GLU A 137 2.20 -5.68 -10.84
C GLU A 137 3.20 -5.64 -12.01
N THR A 138 3.99 -6.68 -12.24
CA THR A 138 4.81 -6.77 -13.45
C THR A 138 4.01 -7.14 -14.68
N GLU A 139 2.78 -7.62 -14.50
CA GLU A 139 1.92 -7.99 -15.61
C GLU A 139 1.26 -6.75 -16.22
N ARG A 140 1.17 -6.76 -17.54
CA ARG A 140 0.41 -5.72 -18.26
C ARG A 140 -1.07 -6.04 -18.22
N LEU A 141 -1.84 -5.02 -17.98
CA LEU A 141 -3.29 -5.11 -17.94
C LEU A 141 -3.90 -4.59 -19.24
#